data_e4f04ef0a39aca4a86fa0c05546ecd3a
#
_entry.id   e4f04ef0a39aca4a86fa0c05546ecd3a
#
_cell.length_a   1.000
_cell.length_b   1.000
_cell.length_c   1.000
_cell.angle_alpha   90.00
_cell.angle_beta   90.00
_cell.angle_gamma   90.00
#
_symmetry.space_group_name_H-M   'P 1'
#
loop_
_entity.id
_entity.type
_entity.pdbx_description
1 polymer ?
#
loop_
_entity_poly.entity_id
_entity_poly.type
_entity_poly.pdbx_seq_one_letter_code
_entity_poly.pdbx_strand_id
1 'polypeptide(L)'
;VEDNKAESAKLQTVVDEAKKNLDAAQEAHDKALEALGTLKADVINAQAKLDSMSSTYNDAVKKWNQGAYGYYKSLDYSNGEFQEAIYEFESEVIDNDANGFFVKLGEKTDPSGINNMIEAIDYLKACNELRRENGLDDLKIDMGLMSYAQLNSSNNIRQLEKNFPYGHTGLFSCGENIAYGPGAWNPYDGWYGEEYELFQKAVESGKYPGLENMTSAQVYQKYPSLWHE
;
A
#
# COMPACT_ATOMS: atom_id res chain seq x y z
N VAL A 1 -48.63 34.77 -77.38
CA VAL A 1 -47.16 34.61 -77.46
C VAL A 1 -46.46 35.34 -76.32
N GLU A 2 -46.92 36.52 -75.87
CA GLU A 2 -46.31 37.25 -74.73
C GLU A 2 -46.61 36.59 -73.42
N ASP A 3 -47.81 36.07 -73.18
CA ASP A 3 -48.20 35.34 -71.96
C ASP A 3 -47.29 34.12 -71.71
N ASN A 4 -46.97 33.36 -72.74
CA ASN A 4 -46.08 32.22 -72.66
C ASN A 4 -44.63 32.57 -72.35
N LYS A 5 -44.16 33.77 -72.77
CA LYS A 5 -42.83 34.22 -72.39
C LYS A 5 -42.74 34.64 -70.94
N ALA A 6 -43.79 35.29 -70.44
CA ALA A 6 -43.86 35.71 -69.03
C ALA A 6 -43.94 34.51 -68.11
N GLU A 7 -44.71 33.47 -68.51
CA GLU A 7 -44.80 32.22 -67.74
C GLU A 7 -43.45 31.44 -67.74
N SER A 8 -42.82 31.35 -68.93
CA SER A 8 -41.46 30.75 -69.04
C SER A 8 -40.43 31.43 -68.18
N ALA A 9 -40.46 32.76 -68.10
CA ALA A 9 -39.53 33.51 -67.24
C ALA A 9 -39.79 33.26 -65.76
N LYS A 10 -41.06 33.16 -65.33
CA LYS A 10 -41.39 32.81 -63.96
C LYS A 10 -40.91 31.38 -63.57
N LEU A 11 -41.12 30.42 -64.45
CA LEU A 11 -40.68 29.05 -64.29
C LEU A 11 -39.14 28.97 -64.20
N GLN A 12 -38.49 29.73 -65.07
CA GLN A 12 -36.97 29.80 -64.96
C GLN A 12 -36.53 30.31 -63.65
N THR A 13 -37.14 31.37 -63.08
CA THR A 13 -36.81 31.90 -61.75
C THR A 13 -37.01 30.85 -60.67
N VAL A 14 -38.09 30.08 -60.67
CA VAL A 14 -38.35 28.99 -59.76
C VAL A 14 -37.32 27.88 -59.88
N VAL A 15 -36.86 27.54 -61.06
CA VAL A 15 -35.83 26.54 -61.35
C VAL A 15 -34.46 27.02 -60.75
N ASP A 16 -34.13 28.30 -60.99
CA ASP A 16 -32.88 28.87 -60.55
C ASP A 16 -32.84 28.94 -58.98
N GLU A 17 -33.96 29.28 -58.35
CA GLU A 17 -34.10 29.30 -56.92
C GLU A 17 -34.03 27.86 -56.31
N ALA A 18 -34.68 26.90 -56.98
CA ALA A 18 -34.59 25.48 -56.56
C ALA A 18 -33.17 24.93 -56.69
N LYS A 19 -32.44 25.28 -57.75
CA LYS A 19 -31.00 24.92 -57.87
C LYS A 19 -30.15 25.52 -56.76
N LYS A 20 -30.32 26.80 -56.48
CA LYS A 20 -29.59 27.47 -55.40
C LYS A 20 -29.86 26.79 -54.03
N ASN A 21 -31.10 26.41 -53.77
CA ASN A 21 -31.45 25.71 -52.54
C ASN A 21 -30.85 24.30 -52.47
N LEU A 22 -30.81 23.60 -53.64
CA LEU A 22 -30.17 22.29 -53.73
C LEU A 22 -28.68 22.35 -53.48
N ASP A 23 -27.98 23.33 -54.08
CA ASP A 23 -26.53 23.53 -53.88
C ASP A 23 -26.22 23.84 -52.42
N ALA A 24 -27.02 24.71 -51.78
CA ALA A 24 -26.85 25.03 -50.35
C ALA A 24 -27.12 23.82 -49.43
N ALA A 25 -28.11 23.00 -49.79
CA ALA A 25 -28.40 21.75 -49.06
C ALA A 25 -27.28 20.72 -49.22
N GLN A 26 -26.70 20.61 -50.40
CA GLN A 26 -25.56 19.74 -50.67
C GLN A 26 -24.32 20.18 -49.86
N GLU A 27 -23.99 21.48 -49.86
CA GLU A 27 -22.90 22.02 -49.07
C GLU A 27 -23.09 21.77 -47.57
N ALA A 28 -24.32 21.96 -47.07
CA ALA A 28 -24.65 21.67 -45.66
C ALA A 28 -24.50 20.18 -45.32
N HIS A 29 -24.92 19.31 -46.20
CA HIS A 29 -24.77 17.87 -46.07
C HIS A 29 -23.29 17.44 -46.01
N ASP A 30 -22.47 17.98 -46.92
CA ASP A 30 -21.04 17.64 -46.99
C ASP A 30 -20.28 18.11 -45.71
N LYS A 31 -20.60 19.31 -45.22
CA LYS A 31 -20.09 19.78 -43.92
C LYS A 31 -20.52 18.90 -42.75
N ALA A 32 -21.78 18.43 -42.79
CA ALA A 32 -22.26 17.53 -41.73
C ALA A 32 -21.56 16.17 -41.78
N LEU A 33 -21.25 15.63 -42.94
CA LEU A 33 -20.48 14.40 -43.10
C LEU A 33 -19.06 14.54 -42.60
N GLU A 34 -18.38 15.65 -42.86
CA GLU A 34 -17.04 15.95 -42.35
C GLU A 34 -17.05 16.04 -40.82
N ALA A 35 -18.00 16.79 -40.26
CA ALA A 35 -18.17 16.89 -38.81
C ALA A 35 -18.45 15.53 -38.16
N LEU A 36 -19.25 14.69 -38.76
CA LEU A 36 -19.51 13.32 -38.29
C LEU A 36 -18.24 12.45 -38.34
N GLY A 37 -17.41 12.60 -39.35
CA GLY A 37 -16.10 11.93 -39.45
C GLY A 37 -15.18 12.31 -38.29
N THR A 38 -15.08 13.60 -38.00
CA THR A 38 -14.29 14.12 -36.87
C THR A 38 -14.80 13.58 -35.52
N LEU A 39 -16.13 13.66 -35.28
CA LEU A 39 -16.73 13.15 -34.06
C LEU A 39 -16.50 11.63 -33.87
N LYS A 40 -16.55 10.84 -34.93
CA LYS A 40 -16.24 9.41 -34.87
C LYS A 40 -14.79 9.18 -34.44
N ALA A 41 -13.86 9.92 -35.00
CA ALA A 41 -12.45 9.84 -34.62
C ALA A 41 -12.22 10.23 -33.13
N ASP A 42 -12.88 11.29 -32.67
CA ASP A 42 -12.83 11.72 -31.28
C ASP A 42 -13.39 10.67 -30.32
N VAL A 43 -14.48 10.03 -30.66
CA VAL A 43 -15.05 8.93 -29.88
C VAL A 43 -14.09 7.74 -29.79
N ILE A 44 -13.45 7.36 -30.89
CA ILE A 44 -12.44 6.28 -30.90
C ILE A 44 -11.26 6.64 -30.00
N ASN A 45 -10.76 7.87 -30.10
CA ASN A 45 -9.65 8.33 -29.27
C ASN A 45 -10.02 8.40 -27.79
N ALA A 46 -11.22 8.85 -27.47
CA ALA A 46 -11.73 8.88 -26.09
C ALA A 46 -11.88 7.47 -25.51
N GLN A 47 -12.37 6.51 -26.31
CA GLN A 47 -12.47 5.12 -25.88
C GLN A 47 -11.09 4.50 -25.62
N ALA A 48 -10.12 4.71 -26.49
CA ALA A 48 -8.76 4.21 -26.32
C ALA A 48 -8.10 4.80 -25.04
N LYS A 49 -8.35 6.08 -24.76
CA LYS A 49 -7.88 6.72 -23.53
C LYS A 49 -8.55 6.12 -22.29
N LEU A 50 -9.85 5.87 -22.33
CA LEU A 50 -10.59 5.24 -21.24
C LEU A 50 -10.07 3.82 -20.96
N ASP A 51 -9.83 3.04 -22.02
CA ASP A 51 -9.29 1.67 -21.90
C ASP A 51 -7.90 1.68 -21.26
N SER A 52 -7.04 2.61 -21.67
CA SER A 52 -5.72 2.80 -21.09
C SER A 52 -5.79 3.20 -19.61
N MET A 53 -6.66 4.14 -19.25
CA MET A 53 -6.87 4.55 -17.87
C MET A 53 -7.42 3.41 -17.01
N SER A 54 -8.34 2.62 -17.53
CA SER A 54 -8.90 1.44 -16.85
C SER A 54 -7.84 0.38 -16.59
N SER A 55 -6.97 0.12 -17.56
CA SER A 55 -5.83 -0.80 -17.38
C SER A 55 -4.89 -0.30 -16.29
N THR A 56 -4.50 0.97 -16.33
CA THR A 56 -3.61 1.58 -15.31
C THR A 56 -4.24 1.52 -13.92
N TYR A 57 -5.54 1.80 -13.80
CA TYR A 57 -6.26 1.70 -12.54
C TYR A 57 -6.27 0.27 -11.99
N ASN A 58 -6.60 -0.71 -12.84
CA ASN A 58 -6.63 -2.11 -12.44
C ASN A 58 -5.24 -2.62 -12.00
N ASP A 59 -4.18 -2.21 -12.69
CA ASP A 59 -2.80 -2.53 -12.29
C ASP A 59 -2.43 -1.90 -10.93
N ALA A 60 -2.85 -0.66 -10.69
CA ALA A 60 -2.64 0.00 -9.41
C ALA A 60 -3.40 -0.69 -8.28
N VAL A 61 -4.66 -1.07 -8.50
CA VAL A 61 -5.48 -1.83 -7.53
C VAL A 61 -4.84 -3.19 -7.23
N LYS A 62 -4.36 -3.89 -8.26
CA LYS A 62 -3.67 -5.17 -8.09
C LYS A 62 -2.42 -5.02 -7.22
N LYS A 63 -1.58 -4.02 -7.48
CA LYS A 63 -0.39 -3.73 -6.68
C LYS A 63 -0.76 -3.35 -5.24
N TRP A 64 -1.78 -2.53 -5.07
CA TRP A 64 -2.29 -2.16 -3.74
C TRP A 64 -2.68 -3.38 -2.91
N ASN A 65 -3.44 -4.30 -3.51
CA ASN A 65 -3.89 -5.53 -2.85
C ASN A 65 -2.73 -6.51 -2.56
N GLN A 66 -1.61 -6.40 -3.26
CA GLN A 66 -0.41 -7.17 -2.98
C GLN A 66 0.45 -6.59 -1.84
N GLY A 67 0.15 -5.37 -1.39
CA GLY A 67 0.82 -4.74 -0.25
C GLY A 67 2.35 -4.70 -0.38
N ALA A 68 3.04 -5.05 0.71
CA ALA A 68 4.50 -5.10 0.77
C ALA A 68 5.09 -6.05 -0.28
N TYR A 69 4.49 -7.21 -0.49
CA TYR A 69 4.94 -8.17 -1.51
C TYR A 69 4.96 -7.56 -2.90
N GLY A 70 3.88 -6.84 -3.30
CA GLY A 70 3.84 -6.12 -4.56
C GLY A 70 4.90 -5.02 -4.67
N TYR A 71 5.18 -4.34 -3.56
CA TYR A 71 6.23 -3.33 -3.46
C TYR A 71 7.62 -3.98 -3.63
N TYR A 72 7.93 -5.02 -2.89
CA TYR A 72 9.21 -5.74 -3.01
C TYR A 72 9.45 -6.23 -4.43
N LYS A 73 8.44 -6.81 -5.09
CA LYS A 73 8.54 -7.24 -6.50
C LYS A 73 8.71 -6.10 -7.50
N SER A 74 8.38 -4.87 -7.16
CA SER A 74 8.53 -3.68 -8.02
C SER A 74 9.92 -3.05 -7.94
N LEU A 75 10.72 -3.42 -6.95
CA LEU A 75 12.06 -2.91 -6.75
C LEU A 75 13.07 -3.65 -7.64
N ASP A 76 14.22 -3.01 -7.94
CA ASP A 76 15.29 -3.66 -8.71
C ASP A 76 16.11 -4.58 -7.80
N TYR A 77 16.04 -5.88 -8.08
CA TYR A 77 16.49 -6.99 -7.23
C TYR A 77 17.97 -7.32 -7.32
N SER A 78 18.82 -6.39 -7.57
CA SER A 78 20.27 -6.62 -7.39
C SER A 78 20.66 -6.77 -5.91
N ASN A 79 19.76 -6.48 -4.97
CA ASN A 79 19.96 -6.57 -3.53
C ASN A 79 19.34 -7.87 -2.97
N GLY A 80 20.16 -8.72 -2.33
CA GLY A 80 19.75 -10.01 -1.79
C GLY A 80 18.67 -9.96 -0.71
N GLU A 81 18.58 -8.87 0.06
CA GLU A 81 17.56 -8.68 1.11
C GLU A 81 16.12 -8.71 0.55
N PHE A 82 15.90 -8.10 -0.61
CA PHE A 82 14.59 -8.14 -1.25
C PHE A 82 14.23 -9.51 -1.82
N GLN A 83 15.22 -10.24 -2.30
CA GLN A 83 15.00 -11.60 -2.81
C GLN A 83 14.57 -12.55 -1.69
N GLU A 84 15.18 -12.42 -0.52
CA GLU A 84 14.81 -13.18 0.67
C GLU A 84 13.37 -12.85 1.11
N ALA A 85 13.03 -11.56 1.22
CA ALA A 85 11.69 -11.13 1.57
C ALA A 85 10.63 -11.67 0.60
N ILE A 86 10.88 -11.64 -0.71
CA ILE A 86 9.97 -12.19 -1.71
C ILE A 86 9.83 -13.69 -1.58
N TYR A 87 10.93 -14.40 -1.43
CA TYR A 87 10.92 -15.84 -1.26
C TYR A 87 10.06 -16.26 -0.07
N GLU A 88 10.19 -15.59 1.07
CA GLU A 88 9.40 -15.86 2.25
C GLU A 88 7.90 -15.62 2.01
N PHE A 89 7.53 -14.52 1.34
CA PHE A 89 6.12 -14.28 0.99
C PHE A 89 5.59 -15.33 -0.01
N GLU A 90 6.37 -15.73 -0.99
CA GLU A 90 5.98 -16.74 -1.98
C GLU A 90 5.82 -18.11 -1.34
N SER A 91 6.78 -18.54 -0.52
CA SER A 91 6.73 -19.85 0.12
C SER A 91 5.66 -19.94 1.21
N GLU A 92 5.53 -18.92 2.06
CA GLU A 92 4.70 -19.02 3.26
C GLU A 92 3.26 -18.57 3.05
N VAL A 93 3.02 -17.54 2.24
CA VAL A 93 1.67 -16.98 2.06
C VAL A 93 1.02 -17.47 0.78
N ILE A 94 1.76 -17.54 -0.33
CA ILE A 94 1.19 -17.87 -1.64
C ILE A 94 1.15 -19.39 -1.84
N ASP A 95 2.26 -20.08 -1.64
CA ASP A 95 2.37 -21.52 -1.90
C ASP A 95 1.74 -22.37 -0.77
N ASN A 96 1.79 -21.88 0.48
CA ASN A 96 1.21 -22.56 1.66
C ASN A 96 -0.20 -22.11 2.01
N ASP A 97 -0.88 -21.35 1.18
CA ASP A 97 -2.25 -20.86 1.42
C ASP A 97 -3.25 -21.99 1.74
N ALA A 98 -3.02 -23.18 1.20
CA ALA A 98 -3.84 -24.36 1.47
C ALA A 98 -3.84 -24.77 2.96
N ASN A 99 -2.81 -24.46 3.72
CA ASN A 99 -2.69 -24.78 5.14
C ASN A 99 -3.36 -23.74 6.04
N GLY A 100 -3.64 -22.54 5.53
CA GLY A 100 -4.32 -21.48 6.26
C GLY A 100 -3.58 -21.00 7.51
N PHE A 101 -2.24 -21.02 7.51
CA PHE A 101 -1.41 -20.55 8.63
C PHE A 101 -1.14 -19.05 8.59
N PHE A 102 -1.39 -18.40 7.47
CA PHE A 102 -1.14 -16.98 7.26
C PHE A 102 -2.40 -16.25 6.78
N VAL A 103 -2.46 -14.94 7.04
CA VAL A 103 -3.49 -14.06 6.47
C VAL A 103 -3.22 -13.91 4.98
N LYS A 104 -4.27 -13.99 4.16
CA LYS A 104 -4.12 -13.80 2.71
C LYS A 104 -3.78 -12.36 2.37
N LEU A 105 -2.94 -12.19 1.35
CA LEU A 105 -2.59 -10.86 0.84
C LEU A 105 -3.85 -10.08 0.44
N GLY A 106 -3.95 -8.85 0.94
CA GLY A 106 -5.06 -7.95 0.67
C GLY A 106 -6.29 -8.14 1.57
N GLU A 107 -6.29 -9.08 2.51
CA GLU A 107 -7.29 -9.10 3.57
C GLU A 107 -7.13 -7.89 4.51
N LYS A 108 -8.20 -7.49 5.18
CA LYS A 108 -8.18 -6.31 6.07
C LYS A 108 -7.13 -6.42 7.18
N THR A 109 -6.91 -7.62 7.68
CA THR A 109 -5.96 -7.94 8.76
C THR A 109 -4.57 -8.32 8.25
N ASP A 110 -4.31 -8.24 6.95
CA ASP A 110 -3.00 -8.52 6.35
C ASP A 110 -1.95 -7.50 6.85
N PRO A 111 -0.96 -7.92 7.66
CA PRO A 111 0.06 -7.01 8.18
C PRO A 111 0.93 -6.38 7.08
N SER A 112 1.01 -7.03 5.92
CA SER A 112 1.72 -6.52 4.74
C SER A 112 0.88 -5.55 3.90
N GLY A 113 -0.41 -5.37 4.21
CA GLY A 113 -1.30 -4.43 3.54
C GLY A 113 -0.81 -2.99 3.72
N ILE A 114 -0.96 -2.15 2.69
CA ILE A 114 -0.39 -0.78 2.66
C ILE A 114 -0.80 0.05 3.88
N ASN A 115 -2.07 -0.01 4.30
CA ASN A 115 -2.54 0.75 5.46
C ASN A 115 -1.89 0.27 6.77
N ASN A 116 -1.77 -1.04 6.96
CA ASN A 116 -1.14 -1.62 8.15
C ASN A 116 0.38 -1.35 8.16
N MET A 117 1.03 -1.31 6.99
CA MET A 117 2.43 -0.90 6.87
C MET A 117 2.64 0.57 7.28
N ILE A 118 1.74 1.48 6.88
CA ILE A 118 1.81 2.89 7.28
C ILE A 118 1.75 3.00 8.80
N GLU A 119 0.82 2.29 9.44
CA GLU A 119 0.69 2.25 10.89
C GLU A 119 1.95 1.67 11.56
N ALA A 120 2.52 0.59 11.03
CA ALA A 120 3.78 0.03 11.54
C ALA A 120 4.96 1.02 11.43
N ILE A 121 5.02 1.81 10.36
CA ILE A 121 6.04 2.86 10.22
C ILE A 121 5.84 3.99 11.24
N ASP A 122 4.61 4.31 11.61
CA ASP A 122 4.34 5.31 12.65
C ASP A 122 4.81 4.82 14.03
N TYR A 123 4.71 3.53 14.35
CA TYR A 123 5.36 2.95 15.53
C TYR A 123 6.88 3.06 15.48
N LEU A 124 7.53 2.85 14.33
CA LEU A 124 8.97 3.06 14.21
C LEU A 124 9.37 4.53 14.43
N LYS A 125 8.57 5.49 13.97
CA LYS A 125 8.81 6.91 14.25
C LYS A 125 8.75 7.20 15.76
N ALA A 126 7.74 6.67 16.46
CA ALA A 126 7.61 6.79 17.91
C ALA A 126 8.81 6.15 18.63
N CYS A 127 9.29 4.98 18.18
CA CYS A 127 10.51 4.37 18.67
C CYS A 127 11.73 5.31 18.52
N ASN A 128 11.89 5.91 17.36
CA ASN A 128 12.99 6.81 17.08
C ASN A 128 12.92 8.11 17.88
N GLU A 129 11.73 8.59 18.23
CA GLU A 129 11.55 9.71 19.16
C GLU A 129 12.09 9.35 20.55
N LEU A 130 11.67 8.21 21.13
CA LEU A 130 12.19 7.71 22.41
C LEU A 130 13.72 7.50 22.38
N ARG A 131 14.24 6.98 21.28
CA ARG A 131 15.70 6.79 21.12
C ARG A 131 16.44 8.11 21.14
N ARG A 132 15.98 9.13 20.41
CA ARG A 132 16.58 10.47 20.41
C ARG A 132 16.54 11.13 21.80
N GLU A 133 15.44 10.98 22.53
CA GLU A 133 15.31 11.47 23.91
C GLU A 133 16.34 10.85 24.84
N ASN A 134 16.77 9.63 24.54
CA ASN A 134 17.80 8.90 25.29
C ASN A 134 19.20 8.98 24.66
N GLY A 135 19.42 9.87 23.68
CA GLY A 135 20.72 10.08 23.06
C GLY A 135 21.20 8.95 22.15
N LEU A 136 20.26 8.15 21.63
CA LEU A 136 20.53 7.04 20.73
C LEU A 136 20.21 7.41 19.28
N ASP A 137 20.93 6.84 18.33
CA ASP A 137 20.69 7.00 16.91
C ASP A 137 19.36 6.38 16.46
N ASP A 138 18.76 6.94 15.40
CA ASP A 138 17.56 6.41 14.79
C ASP A 138 17.79 5.02 14.21
N LEU A 139 16.81 4.13 14.41
CA LEU A 139 16.72 2.88 13.68
C LEU A 139 16.27 3.12 12.25
N LYS A 140 16.74 2.29 11.34
CA LYS A 140 16.34 2.26 9.94
C LYS A 140 15.55 0.99 9.66
N ILE A 141 14.72 1.04 8.64
CA ILE A 141 14.01 -0.15 8.15
C ILE A 141 15.01 -1.05 7.42
N ASP A 142 15.08 -2.29 7.85
CA ASP A 142 15.65 -3.40 7.10
C ASP A 142 14.50 -4.19 6.47
N MET A 143 14.55 -4.43 5.15
CA MET A 143 13.43 -5.02 4.43
C MET A 143 13.26 -6.52 4.72
N GLY A 144 14.35 -7.24 5.01
CA GLY A 144 14.28 -8.62 5.45
C GLY A 144 13.58 -8.72 6.81
N LEU A 145 14.02 -7.95 7.79
CA LEU A 145 13.39 -7.91 9.12
C LEU A 145 11.93 -7.43 9.05
N MET A 146 11.61 -6.50 8.16
CA MET A 146 10.24 -6.04 7.94
C MET A 146 9.36 -7.17 7.40
N SER A 147 9.84 -7.95 6.44
CA SER A 147 9.09 -9.10 5.92
C SER A 147 8.87 -10.17 6.97
N TYR A 148 9.88 -10.47 7.79
CA TYR A 148 9.76 -11.41 8.91
C TYR A 148 8.72 -10.96 9.93
N ALA A 149 8.75 -9.68 10.32
CA ALA A 149 7.76 -9.11 11.23
C ALA A 149 6.33 -9.20 10.66
N GLN A 150 6.15 -8.91 9.36
CA GLN A 150 4.86 -9.01 8.68
C GLN A 150 4.35 -10.45 8.63
N LEU A 151 5.19 -11.41 8.27
CA LEU A 151 4.85 -12.82 8.21
C LEU A 151 4.56 -13.40 9.60
N ASN A 152 5.37 -13.07 10.60
CA ASN A 152 5.13 -13.50 11.96
C ASN A 152 3.82 -12.93 12.54
N SER A 153 3.53 -11.65 12.28
CA SER A 153 2.24 -11.04 12.62
C SER A 153 1.08 -11.72 11.90
N SER A 154 1.24 -12.03 10.62
CA SER A 154 0.23 -12.74 9.82
C SER A 154 -0.08 -14.12 10.39
N ASN A 155 0.93 -14.88 10.77
CA ASN A 155 0.77 -16.17 11.44
C ASN A 155 0.05 -16.01 12.79
N ASN A 156 0.50 -15.08 13.63
CA ASN A 156 -0.10 -14.83 14.94
C ASN A 156 -1.58 -14.44 14.86
N ILE A 157 -1.97 -13.62 13.88
CA ILE A 157 -3.38 -13.26 13.63
C ILE A 157 -4.20 -14.53 13.33
N ARG A 158 -3.71 -15.41 12.46
CA ARG A 158 -4.40 -16.68 12.16
C ARG A 158 -4.48 -17.60 13.36
N GLN A 159 -3.45 -17.65 14.20
CA GLN A 159 -3.48 -18.43 15.45
C GLN A 159 -4.55 -17.90 16.39
N LEU A 160 -4.63 -16.58 16.58
CA LEU A 160 -5.67 -15.93 17.37
C LEU A 160 -7.08 -16.24 16.85
N GLU A 161 -7.32 -16.13 15.56
CA GLU A 161 -8.61 -16.41 14.92
C GLU A 161 -9.04 -17.87 15.10
N LYS A 162 -8.10 -18.79 15.21
CA LYS A 162 -8.34 -20.23 15.41
C LYS A 162 -8.32 -20.65 16.88
N ASN A 163 -8.15 -19.71 17.81
CA ASN A 163 -7.96 -19.97 19.24
C ASN A 163 -6.75 -20.88 19.53
N PHE A 164 -5.71 -20.80 18.75
CA PHE A 164 -4.43 -21.47 19.00
C PHE A 164 -3.49 -20.56 19.80
N PRO A 165 -2.45 -21.13 20.44
CA PRO A 165 -1.40 -20.34 21.07
C PRO A 165 -0.74 -19.40 20.06
N TYR A 166 -0.49 -18.17 20.48
CA TYR A 166 0.21 -17.15 19.73
C TYR A 166 1.37 -16.60 20.55
N GLY A 167 2.31 -15.93 19.89
CA GLY A 167 3.50 -15.38 20.54
C GLY A 167 4.73 -15.50 19.66
N HIS A 168 5.88 -15.73 20.31
CA HIS A 168 7.14 -15.98 19.62
C HIS A 168 7.07 -17.32 18.90
N THR A 169 6.88 -17.28 17.57
CA THR A 169 6.66 -18.50 16.77
C THR A 169 7.95 -19.26 16.48
N GLY A 170 9.11 -18.56 16.51
CA GLY A 170 10.38 -19.15 16.11
C GLY A 170 10.51 -19.43 14.60
N LEU A 171 9.61 -18.85 13.78
CA LEU A 171 9.68 -18.98 12.31
C LEU A 171 10.98 -18.40 11.77
N PHE A 172 11.48 -17.32 12.36
CA PHE A 172 12.69 -16.62 11.93
C PHE A 172 13.71 -16.54 13.08
N SER A 173 14.99 -16.69 12.74
CA SER A 173 16.08 -16.60 13.71
C SER A 173 16.54 -15.16 13.91
N CYS A 174 15.71 -14.36 14.56
CA CYS A 174 16.02 -12.96 14.92
C CYS A 174 15.47 -12.63 16.31
N GLY A 175 15.94 -11.50 16.88
CA GLY A 175 15.33 -10.93 18.09
C GLY A 175 13.96 -10.35 17.74
N GLU A 176 12.99 -10.52 18.62
CA GLU A 176 11.62 -10.11 18.39
C GLU A 176 10.98 -9.54 19.65
N ASN A 177 10.36 -8.36 19.52
CA ASN A 177 9.43 -7.81 20.50
C ASN A 177 8.02 -7.96 19.97
N ILE A 178 7.12 -8.52 20.78
CA ILE A 178 5.72 -8.74 20.40
C ILE A 178 4.82 -7.95 21.34
N ALA A 179 3.78 -7.32 20.77
CA ALA A 179 2.72 -6.66 21.51
C ALA A 179 1.35 -7.06 20.94
N TYR A 180 0.40 -7.29 21.84
CA TYR A 180 -1.01 -7.54 21.54
C TYR A 180 -1.85 -6.57 22.34
N GLY A 181 -2.79 -5.92 21.72
CA GLY A 181 -3.72 -5.06 22.43
C GLY A 181 -4.91 -4.64 21.57
N PRO A 182 -6.08 -4.41 22.17
CA PRO A 182 -7.21 -3.80 21.47
C PRO A 182 -7.01 -2.29 21.36
N GLY A 183 -7.22 -1.75 20.17
CA GLY A 183 -7.27 -0.30 19.97
C GLY A 183 -5.91 0.39 19.92
N ALA A 184 -5.85 1.63 20.39
CA ALA A 184 -4.68 2.52 20.30
C ALA A 184 -3.67 2.32 21.43
N TRP A 185 -3.47 1.10 21.92
CA TRP A 185 -2.45 0.82 22.92
C TRP A 185 -1.04 1.02 22.33
N ASN A 186 -0.22 1.79 23.06
CA ASN A 186 1.16 2.04 22.65
C ASN A 186 2.08 0.94 23.20
N PRO A 187 2.69 0.10 22.36
CA PRO A 187 3.55 -0.98 22.84
C PRO A 187 4.79 -0.49 23.60
N TYR A 188 5.21 0.74 23.39
CA TYR A 188 6.38 1.32 24.09
C TYR A 188 6.09 1.64 25.57
N ASP A 189 4.82 1.75 25.95
CA ASP A 189 4.44 1.88 27.37
C ASP A 189 4.87 0.62 28.14
N GLY A 190 4.71 -0.58 27.55
CA GLY A 190 5.19 -1.84 28.12
C GLY A 190 6.69 -2.07 27.88
N TRP A 191 7.15 -2.01 26.63
CA TRP A 191 8.53 -2.35 26.28
C TRP A 191 9.59 -1.39 26.83
N TYR A 192 9.23 -0.15 27.11
CA TYR A 192 10.14 0.88 27.62
C TYR A 192 9.64 1.51 28.90
N GLY A 193 8.41 2.00 28.96
CA GLY A 193 7.89 2.78 30.08
C GLY A 193 7.89 2.00 31.40
N GLU A 194 7.26 0.82 31.41
CA GLU A 194 7.18 -0.03 32.60
C GLU A 194 8.56 -0.54 33.04
N GLU A 195 9.38 -0.98 32.09
CA GLU A 195 10.75 -1.43 32.39
C GLU A 195 11.63 -0.30 32.92
N TYR A 196 11.50 0.91 32.38
CA TYR A 196 12.20 2.08 32.83
C TYR A 196 11.81 2.46 34.28
N GLU A 197 10.52 2.40 34.60
CA GLU A 197 10.04 2.63 35.97
C GLU A 197 10.58 1.59 36.96
N LEU A 198 10.60 0.33 36.56
CA LEU A 198 11.20 -0.75 37.39
C LEU A 198 12.69 -0.52 37.63
N PHE A 199 13.41 -0.12 36.56
CA PHE A 199 14.84 0.24 36.68
C PHE A 199 15.03 1.42 37.63
N GLN A 200 14.25 2.50 37.53
CA GLN A 200 14.33 3.64 38.43
C GLN A 200 14.06 3.25 39.89
N LYS A 201 13.05 2.45 40.16
CA LYS A 201 12.74 1.91 41.50
C LYS A 201 13.91 1.07 42.03
N ALA A 202 14.55 0.28 41.18
CA ALA A 202 15.72 -0.52 41.58
C ALA A 202 16.91 0.36 41.97
N VAL A 203 17.17 1.44 41.20
CA VAL A 203 18.21 2.44 41.51
C VAL A 203 17.91 3.15 42.84
N GLU A 204 16.68 3.67 43.00
CA GLU A 204 16.23 4.40 44.19
C GLU A 204 16.27 3.55 45.47
N SER A 205 16.07 2.24 45.31
CA SER A 205 16.12 1.32 46.46
C SER A 205 17.47 1.25 47.16
N GLY A 206 18.54 1.67 46.47
CA GLY A 206 19.94 1.53 46.93
C GLY A 206 20.42 0.09 47.08
N LYS A 207 19.59 -0.89 46.76
CA LYS A 207 19.89 -2.33 46.88
C LYS A 207 20.94 -2.80 45.86
N TYR A 208 21.12 -2.05 44.78
CA TYR A 208 22.00 -2.40 43.65
C TYR A 208 23.03 -1.28 43.39
N PRO A 209 24.06 -1.15 44.18
CA PRO A 209 25.02 -0.04 44.08
C PRO A 209 25.67 0.09 42.71
N GLY A 210 25.53 1.27 42.06
CA GLY A 210 26.10 1.61 40.75
C GLY A 210 25.31 1.12 39.59
N LEU A 211 24.06 0.64 39.78
CA LEU A 211 23.17 0.14 38.73
C LEU A 211 22.98 1.16 37.62
N GLU A 212 22.83 2.42 37.96
CA GLU A 212 22.63 3.55 37.08
C GLU A 212 23.75 3.76 36.03
N ASN A 213 24.92 3.20 36.27
CA ASN A 213 26.11 3.31 35.42
C ASN A 213 26.51 1.99 34.75
N MET A 214 25.65 0.96 34.84
CA MET A 214 25.94 -0.37 34.30
C MET A 214 25.33 -0.59 32.95
N THR A 215 26.05 -1.28 32.08
CA THR A 215 25.46 -1.87 30.87
C THR A 215 24.63 -3.11 31.22
N SER A 216 23.70 -3.51 30.37
CA SER A 216 22.90 -4.74 30.54
C SER A 216 23.77 -5.97 30.82
N ALA A 217 24.90 -6.12 30.12
CA ALA A 217 25.84 -7.21 30.37
C ALA A 217 26.45 -7.17 31.77
N GLN A 218 26.74 -5.98 32.29
CA GLN A 218 27.25 -5.80 33.65
C GLN A 218 26.18 -6.07 34.70
N VAL A 219 24.93 -5.68 34.45
CA VAL A 219 23.77 -6.01 35.31
C VAL A 219 23.58 -7.51 35.36
N TYR A 220 23.57 -8.19 34.23
CA TYR A 220 23.45 -9.65 34.18
C TYR A 220 24.55 -10.37 35.00
N GLN A 221 25.79 -9.90 34.90
CA GLN A 221 26.90 -10.51 35.60
C GLN A 221 26.87 -10.24 37.13
N LYS A 222 26.51 -9.03 37.54
CA LYS A 222 26.58 -8.60 38.91
C LYS A 222 25.28 -8.83 39.70
N TYR A 223 24.15 -8.68 39.04
CA TYR A 223 22.83 -8.78 39.64
C TYR A 223 21.89 -9.66 38.79
N PRO A 224 22.19 -10.96 38.61
CA PRO A 224 21.45 -11.84 37.72
C PRO A 224 19.96 -11.98 38.10
N SER A 225 19.60 -11.84 39.38
CA SER A 225 18.20 -11.85 39.82
C SER A 225 17.42 -10.64 39.30
N LEU A 226 18.05 -9.47 39.24
CA LEU A 226 17.42 -8.26 38.72
C LEU A 226 17.17 -8.34 37.21
N TRP A 227 18.01 -9.08 36.48
CA TRP A 227 17.82 -9.28 35.03
C TRP A 227 16.55 -10.06 34.69
N HIS A 228 16.08 -10.89 35.61
CA HIS A 228 14.87 -11.72 35.44
C HIS A 228 13.63 -11.09 36.07
N GLU A 229 13.75 -10.05 36.81
CA GLU A 229 12.64 -9.28 37.40
C GLU A 229 12.16 -8.19 36.44
#